data_1a9a680a267e909307fbfaffdbded039
#
_entry.id   1a9a680a267e909307fbfaffdbded039
#
_cell.length_a   1.000
_cell.length_b   1.000
_cell.length_c   1.000
_cell.angle_alpha   90.00
_cell.angle_beta   90.00
_cell.angle_gamma   90.00
#
_symmetry.space_group_name_H-M   'P 1'
#
loop_
_entity.id
_entity.type
_entity.pdbx_description
1 polymer ?
#
loop_
_entity_poly.entity_id
_entity_poly.type
_entity_poly.pdbx_seq_one_letter_code
_entity_poly.pdbx_strand_id
1 'polypeptide(L)'
;MIAKGFTEPTERVKRLKRAIVDAIPYVESERAVLVTESYKETEGLSPIMRRAKAAEKIFNNLPITIHDDELIVGAITKNLRSTEICPEFSYDWVEKEFETMGTRMADPFQIPKETAAELHEAFKYWEGKTTSALADSYMSQETKDCIANGVFTVGNYFYGGVGHVCVDYGKVLTIGFTGIIKQVIEAMDKLNTSDPEYIKKKNFYEALVITYTAAINFAHRY
;
A
#
# COMPACT_ATOMS: atom_id res chain seq x y z
N MET A 1 40.44 6.80 -3.86
CA MET A 1 40.39 8.07 -3.09
C MET A 1 39.01 8.14 -2.44
N ILE A 2 38.88 7.83 -1.15
CA ILE A 2 37.64 7.93 -0.42
C ILE A 2 37.34 9.43 -0.26
N ALA A 3 36.17 9.88 -0.72
CA ALA A 3 35.81 11.28 -0.60
C ALA A 3 35.87 11.69 0.88
N LYS A 4 36.53 12.81 1.18
CA LYS A 4 36.57 13.40 2.53
C LYS A 4 35.15 13.65 3.01
N GLY A 5 34.72 12.91 4.05
CA GLY A 5 33.40 13.07 4.66
C GLY A 5 32.63 11.76 4.90
N PHE A 6 33.12 10.62 4.41
CA PHE A 6 32.55 9.32 4.77
C PHE A 6 33.16 8.81 6.08
N THR A 7 32.34 8.65 7.10
CA THR A 7 32.71 7.94 8.33
C THR A 7 32.51 6.45 8.15
N GLU A 8 33.35 5.65 8.81
CA GLU A 8 33.13 4.20 8.86
C GLU A 8 31.75 3.88 9.43
N PRO A 9 31.01 2.94 8.81
CA PRO A 9 29.72 2.51 9.34
C PRO A 9 29.86 1.94 10.75
N THR A 10 28.94 2.28 11.63
CA THR A 10 28.87 1.66 12.97
C THR A 10 28.59 0.16 12.87
N GLU A 11 28.92 -0.60 13.91
CA GLU A 11 28.65 -2.04 13.95
C GLU A 11 27.15 -2.36 13.79
N ARG A 12 26.27 -1.50 14.31
CA ARG A 12 24.83 -1.61 14.06
C ARG A 12 24.49 -1.49 12.57
N VAL A 13 25.03 -0.51 11.87
CA VAL A 13 24.78 -0.33 10.42
C VAL A 13 25.34 -1.52 9.63
N LYS A 14 26.47 -2.07 10.04
CA LYS A 14 27.05 -3.28 9.40
C LYS A 14 26.16 -4.51 9.62
N ARG A 15 25.56 -4.67 10.83
CA ARG A 15 24.59 -5.75 11.09
C ARG A 15 23.34 -5.60 10.28
N LEU A 16 22.71 -4.42 10.25
CA LEU A 16 21.54 -4.14 9.43
C LEU A 16 21.79 -4.43 7.94
N LYS A 17 22.94 -3.97 7.41
CA LYS A 17 23.31 -4.26 6.02
C LYS A 17 23.41 -5.77 5.76
N ARG A 18 24.09 -6.53 6.64
CA ARG A 18 24.18 -7.99 6.50
C ARG A 18 22.83 -8.65 6.55
N ALA A 19 22.00 -8.28 7.54
CA ALA A 19 20.66 -8.83 7.68
C ALA A 19 19.81 -8.63 6.41
N ILE A 20 19.82 -7.43 5.81
CA ILE A 20 19.11 -7.16 4.55
C ILE A 20 19.68 -7.95 3.37
N VAL A 21 21.01 -8.02 3.25
CA VAL A 21 21.67 -8.71 2.12
C VAL A 21 21.42 -10.22 2.17
N ASP A 22 21.46 -10.79 3.38
CA ASP A 22 21.33 -12.23 3.60
C ASP A 22 19.86 -12.69 3.64
N ALA A 23 18.92 -11.77 3.82
CA ALA A 23 17.49 -12.10 3.89
C ALA A 23 16.95 -12.59 2.54
N ILE A 24 16.20 -13.67 2.59
CA ILE A 24 15.44 -14.19 1.44
C ILE A 24 14.21 -13.31 1.24
N PRO A 25 13.93 -12.80 0.02
CA PRO A 25 12.74 -12.00 -0.24
C PRO A 25 11.48 -12.87 -0.31
N TYR A 26 10.38 -12.38 0.27
CA TYR A 26 9.07 -13.03 0.25
C TYR A 26 7.97 -12.13 -0.30
N VAL A 27 6.95 -12.72 -0.90
CA VAL A 27 5.64 -12.10 -1.10
C VAL A 27 4.78 -12.40 0.12
N GLU A 28 4.03 -11.40 0.59
CA GLU A 28 3.11 -11.54 1.72
C GLU A 28 1.67 -11.21 1.32
N SER A 29 0.71 -11.90 1.93
CA SER A 29 -0.72 -11.85 1.58
C SER A 29 -1.54 -10.96 2.51
N GLU A 30 -1.05 -10.63 3.69
CA GLU A 30 -1.85 -10.00 4.75
C GLU A 30 -2.57 -8.74 4.29
N ARG A 31 -1.86 -7.83 3.61
CA ARG A 31 -2.48 -6.61 3.10
C ARG A 31 -3.54 -6.91 2.04
N ALA A 32 -3.26 -7.84 1.14
CA ALA A 32 -4.20 -8.21 0.07
C ALA A 32 -5.49 -8.82 0.64
N VAL A 33 -5.38 -9.68 1.66
CA VAL A 33 -6.53 -10.26 2.36
C VAL A 33 -7.34 -9.16 3.04
N LEU A 34 -6.70 -8.30 3.84
CA LEU A 34 -7.37 -7.26 4.61
C LEU A 34 -8.08 -6.23 3.72
N VAL A 35 -7.45 -5.78 2.64
CA VAL A 35 -8.10 -4.85 1.70
C VAL A 35 -9.27 -5.51 1.00
N THR A 36 -9.16 -6.77 0.63
CA THR A 36 -10.23 -7.53 -0.03
C THR A 36 -11.44 -7.68 0.89
N GLU A 37 -11.23 -8.07 2.14
CA GLU A 37 -12.29 -8.16 3.15
C GLU A 37 -12.99 -6.81 3.36
N SER A 38 -12.20 -5.74 3.54
CA SER A 38 -12.76 -4.40 3.70
C SER A 38 -13.61 -3.98 2.50
N TYR A 39 -13.17 -4.29 1.30
CA TYR A 39 -13.94 -3.95 0.10
C TYR A 39 -15.21 -4.78 -0.07
N LYS A 40 -15.23 -6.04 0.39
CA LYS A 40 -16.46 -6.85 0.50
C LYS A 40 -17.45 -6.25 1.51
N GLU A 41 -16.96 -5.86 2.68
CA GLU A 41 -17.78 -5.29 3.77
C GLU A 41 -18.34 -3.89 3.46
N THR A 42 -17.68 -3.16 2.59
CA THR A 42 -18.00 -1.76 2.28
C THR A 42 -18.63 -1.55 0.91
N GLU A 43 -19.19 -2.60 0.31
CA GLU A 43 -19.93 -2.47 -0.95
C GLU A 43 -21.06 -1.45 -0.82
N GLY A 44 -21.21 -0.58 -1.83
CA GLY A 44 -22.22 0.50 -1.83
C GLY A 44 -21.77 1.80 -1.16
N LEU A 45 -20.66 1.84 -0.41
CA LEU A 45 -20.13 3.10 0.09
C LEU A 45 -19.40 3.87 -1.04
N SER A 46 -19.26 5.20 -0.83
CA SER A 46 -18.49 6.03 -1.78
C SER A 46 -17.04 5.56 -1.86
N PRO A 47 -16.36 5.73 -3.01
CA PRO A 47 -14.97 5.26 -3.18
C PRO A 47 -14.01 5.78 -2.11
N ILE A 48 -14.18 7.04 -1.67
CA ILE A 48 -13.31 7.62 -0.65
C ILE A 48 -13.51 6.98 0.72
N MET A 49 -14.76 6.66 1.08
CA MET A 49 -15.08 5.95 2.31
C MET A 49 -14.57 4.52 2.30
N ARG A 50 -14.70 3.81 1.18
CA ARG A 50 -14.15 2.46 1.02
C ARG A 50 -12.63 2.44 1.22
N ARG A 51 -11.91 3.43 0.66
CA ARG A 51 -10.45 3.57 0.85
C ARG A 51 -10.09 3.84 2.31
N ALA A 52 -10.83 4.72 2.98
CA ALA A 52 -10.61 5.01 4.40
C ALA A 52 -10.84 3.77 5.28
N LYS A 53 -11.93 3.03 5.01
CA LYS A 53 -12.22 1.77 5.72
C LYS A 53 -11.19 0.68 5.44
N ALA A 54 -10.67 0.61 4.23
CA ALA A 54 -9.58 -0.30 3.90
C ALA A 54 -8.30 0.06 4.67
N ALA A 55 -7.92 1.34 4.72
CA ALA A 55 -6.80 1.80 5.54
C ALA A 55 -7.01 1.49 7.03
N GLU A 56 -8.22 1.73 7.56
CA GLU A 56 -8.58 1.39 8.93
C GLU A 56 -8.41 -0.11 9.21
N LYS A 57 -8.94 -0.96 8.33
CA LYS A 57 -8.82 -2.42 8.48
C LYS A 57 -7.37 -2.89 8.42
N ILE A 58 -6.58 -2.37 7.48
CA ILE A 58 -5.17 -2.68 7.34
C ILE A 58 -4.39 -2.27 8.60
N PHE A 59 -4.46 -1.01 9.00
CA PHE A 59 -3.69 -0.50 10.14
C PHE A 59 -4.07 -1.13 11.48
N ASN A 60 -5.33 -1.52 11.65
CA ASN A 60 -5.77 -2.17 12.87
C ASN A 60 -5.42 -3.67 12.93
N ASN A 61 -5.16 -4.33 11.80
CA ASN A 61 -5.02 -5.79 11.76
C ASN A 61 -3.69 -6.30 11.22
N LEU A 62 -2.87 -5.47 10.53
CA LEU A 62 -1.54 -5.91 10.11
C LEU A 62 -0.74 -6.43 11.30
N PRO A 63 0.03 -7.52 11.14
CA PRO A 63 0.95 -7.99 12.17
C PRO A 63 1.93 -6.88 12.58
N ILE A 64 2.26 -6.82 13.86
CA ILE A 64 3.31 -5.94 14.37
C ILE A 64 4.63 -6.72 14.36
N THR A 65 5.62 -6.16 13.68
CA THR A 65 6.95 -6.75 13.60
C THR A 65 8.00 -5.68 13.91
N ILE A 66 8.92 -5.99 14.81
CA ILE A 66 10.09 -5.16 15.12
C ILE A 66 11.31 -6.03 14.85
N HIS A 67 12.15 -5.61 13.91
CA HIS A 67 13.37 -6.32 13.58
C HIS A 67 14.52 -5.85 14.47
N ASP A 68 15.54 -6.72 14.63
CA ASP A 68 16.71 -6.40 15.42
C ASP A 68 17.45 -5.18 14.87
N ASP A 69 17.99 -4.38 15.78
CA ASP A 69 18.72 -3.15 15.47
C ASP A 69 17.90 -1.99 14.86
N GLU A 70 16.58 -2.09 14.71
CA GLU A 70 15.73 -0.98 14.27
C GLU A 70 15.66 0.12 15.35
N LEU A 71 15.69 1.40 14.90
CA LEU A 71 15.45 2.58 15.73
C LEU A 71 14.14 3.28 15.38
N ILE A 72 13.64 3.05 14.17
CA ILE A 72 12.34 3.51 13.70
C ILE A 72 11.58 2.25 13.32
N VAL A 73 10.49 2.01 14.02
CA VAL A 73 9.62 0.85 13.82
C VAL A 73 8.45 1.20 12.90
N GLY A 74 7.70 0.21 12.43
CA GLY A 74 6.55 0.42 11.56
C GLY A 74 6.61 -0.41 10.27
N ALA A 75 7.24 -1.61 10.34
CA ALA A 75 7.24 -2.55 9.22
C ALA A 75 5.81 -2.97 8.87
N ILE A 76 5.47 -2.92 7.57
CA ILE A 76 4.17 -3.35 7.06
C ILE A 76 4.16 -4.82 6.61
N THR A 77 5.30 -5.49 6.73
CA THR A 77 5.53 -6.89 6.36
C THR A 77 6.20 -7.63 7.51
N LYS A 78 6.03 -8.94 7.59
CA LYS A 78 6.64 -9.78 8.64
C LYS A 78 8.11 -10.04 8.40
N ASN A 79 8.47 -10.29 7.13
CA ASN A 79 9.86 -10.60 6.78
C ASN A 79 10.63 -9.33 6.49
N LEU A 80 11.91 -9.33 6.81
CA LEU A 80 12.80 -8.18 6.66
C LEU A 80 12.96 -7.72 5.19
N ARG A 81 12.90 -8.66 4.25
CA ARG A 81 12.82 -8.41 2.80
C ARG A 81 11.55 -9.02 2.27
N SER A 82 10.58 -8.17 1.98
CA SER A 82 9.30 -8.66 1.50
C SER A 82 8.53 -7.60 0.74
N THR A 83 7.51 -8.01 0.04
CA THR A 83 6.57 -7.13 -0.64
C THR A 83 5.15 -7.58 -0.36
N GLU A 84 4.28 -6.61 -0.11
CA GLU A 84 2.84 -6.81 -0.09
C GLU A 84 2.25 -6.74 -1.50
N ILE A 85 1.12 -7.37 -1.70
CA ILE A 85 0.34 -7.27 -2.94
C ILE A 85 -0.83 -6.31 -2.75
N CYS A 86 -1.00 -5.44 -3.75
CA CYS A 86 -2.09 -4.47 -3.84
C CYS A 86 -3.07 -4.88 -4.96
N PRO A 87 -3.96 -5.86 -4.72
CA PRO A 87 -4.79 -6.44 -5.78
C PRO A 87 -5.78 -5.45 -6.37
N GLU A 88 -6.10 -4.36 -5.65
CA GLU A 88 -6.94 -3.28 -6.15
C GLU A 88 -6.36 -2.55 -7.37
N PHE A 89 -5.05 -2.64 -7.57
CA PHE A 89 -4.39 -2.09 -8.76
C PHE A 89 -4.26 -3.13 -9.86
N SER A 90 -3.57 -4.23 -9.58
CA SER A 90 -3.43 -5.38 -10.47
C SER A 90 -2.92 -6.61 -9.69
N TYR A 91 -3.21 -7.80 -10.17
CA TYR A 91 -2.76 -9.05 -9.55
C TYR A 91 -2.32 -10.11 -10.55
N ASP A 92 -2.76 -10.04 -11.79
CA ASP A 92 -2.56 -11.07 -12.83
C ASP A 92 -1.10 -11.41 -13.06
N TRP A 93 -0.22 -10.42 -12.88
CA TRP A 93 1.21 -10.60 -13.08
C TRP A 93 1.84 -11.49 -12.01
N VAL A 94 1.41 -11.39 -10.75
CA VAL A 94 1.95 -12.21 -9.66
C VAL A 94 1.31 -13.60 -9.67
N GLU A 95 0.02 -13.70 -10.00
CA GLU A 95 -0.68 -14.98 -10.08
C GLU A 95 -0.06 -15.91 -11.14
N LYS A 96 0.34 -15.35 -12.28
CA LYS A 96 1.04 -16.09 -13.34
C LYS A 96 2.43 -16.58 -12.92
N GLU A 97 3.02 -15.99 -11.91
CA GLU A 97 4.38 -16.28 -11.45
C GLU A 97 4.44 -17.04 -10.12
N PHE A 98 3.33 -17.48 -9.54
CA PHE A 98 3.31 -18.16 -8.24
C PHE A 98 4.33 -19.29 -8.11
N GLU A 99 4.54 -20.06 -9.18
CA GLU A 99 5.48 -21.19 -9.16
C GLU A 99 6.90 -20.82 -9.64
N THR A 100 7.05 -19.71 -10.34
CA THR A 100 8.30 -19.36 -11.02
C THR A 100 9.03 -18.17 -10.42
N MET A 101 8.33 -17.31 -9.68
CA MET A 101 8.89 -16.06 -9.14
C MET A 101 10.13 -16.32 -8.26
N GLY A 102 10.13 -17.38 -7.47
CA GLY A 102 11.25 -17.73 -6.58
C GLY A 102 12.53 -18.17 -7.30
N THR A 103 12.44 -18.49 -8.58
CA THR A 103 13.58 -19.01 -9.39
C THR A 103 13.97 -18.08 -10.54
N ARG A 104 13.30 -16.97 -10.71
CA ARG A 104 13.63 -16.01 -11.77
C ARG A 104 15.00 -15.35 -11.52
N MET A 105 15.66 -14.93 -12.61
CA MET A 105 17.02 -14.41 -12.56
C MET A 105 17.11 -13.04 -11.84
N ALA A 106 16.09 -12.21 -11.98
CA ALA A 106 16.04 -10.89 -11.36
C ALA A 106 14.90 -10.82 -10.33
N ASP A 107 15.20 -10.26 -9.17
CA ASP A 107 14.26 -10.08 -8.06
C ASP A 107 13.44 -11.33 -7.73
N PRO A 108 14.09 -12.45 -7.36
CA PRO A 108 13.40 -13.66 -6.98
C PRO A 108 12.72 -13.49 -5.62
N PHE A 109 11.40 -13.57 -5.57
CA PHE A 109 10.63 -13.60 -4.32
C PHE A 109 10.05 -14.99 -4.10
N GLN A 110 10.21 -15.52 -2.89
CA GLN A 110 9.57 -16.77 -2.50
C GLN A 110 8.09 -16.53 -2.21
N ILE A 111 7.24 -17.43 -2.67
CA ILE A 111 5.80 -17.42 -2.39
C ILE A 111 5.44 -18.76 -1.73
N PRO A 112 5.28 -18.80 -0.39
CA PRO A 112 4.81 -20.00 0.30
C PRO A 112 3.45 -20.47 -0.25
N LYS A 113 3.19 -21.77 -0.20
CA LYS A 113 1.93 -22.33 -0.72
C LYS A 113 0.70 -21.75 -0.04
N GLU A 114 0.78 -21.50 1.25
CA GLU A 114 -0.28 -20.88 2.03
C GLU A 114 -0.55 -19.45 1.54
N THR A 115 0.51 -18.67 1.37
CA THR A 115 0.45 -17.29 0.83
C THR A 115 -0.16 -17.28 -0.59
N ALA A 116 0.26 -18.21 -1.46
CA ALA A 116 -0.30 -18.32 -2.80
C ALA A 116 -1.80 -18.64 -2.77
N ALA A 117 -2.23 -19.52 -1.87
CA ALA A 117 -3.64 -19.88 -1.70
C ALA A 117 -4.49 -18.70 -1.19
N GLU A 118 -4.00 -17.95 -0.21
CA GLU A 118 -4.66 -16.76 0.32
C GLU A 118 -4.78 -15.66 -0.74
N LEU A 119 -3.71 -15.42 -1.49
CA LEU A 119 -3.71 -14.46 -2.59
C LEU A 119 -4.70 -14.87 -3.69
N HIS A 120 -4.67 -16.13 -4.11
CA HIS A 120 -5.60 -16.66 -5.12
C HIS A 120 -7.06 -16.45 -4.70
N GLU A 121 -7.39 -16.71 -3.42
CA GLU A 121 -8.76 -16.50 -2.90
C GLU A 121 -9.13 -15.01 -2.88
N ALA A 122 -8.19 -14.14 -2.49
CA ALA A 122 -8.40 -12.71 -2.52
C ALA A 122 -8.63 -12.19 -3.95
N PHE A 123 -7.87 -12.67 -4.93
CA PHE A 123 -7.93 -12.23 -6.32
C PHE A 123 -9.26 -12.48 -7.00
N LYS A 124 -9.99 -13.53 -6.62
CA LYS A 124 -11.35 -13.80 -7.12
C LYS A 124 -12.30 -12.61 -6.96
N TYR A 125 -12.16 -11.86 -5.87
CA TYR A 125 -12.97 -10.65 -5.66
C TYR A 125 -12.63 -9.53 -6.63
N TRP A 126 -11.35 -9.43 -7.02
CA TRP A 126 -10.82 -8.35 -7.83
C TRP A 126 -10.94 -8.56 -9.35
N GLU A 127 -11.42 -9.71 -9.78
CA GLU A 127 -11.65 -9.99 -11.18
C GLU A 127 -12.52 -8.90 -11.84
N GLY A 128 -11.97 -8.21 -12.85
CA GLY A 128 -12.62 -7.09 -13.52
C GLY A 128 -12.79 -5.80 -12.71
N LYS A 129 -12.32 -5.76 -11.44
CA LYS A 129 -12.52 -4.61 -10.53
C LYS A 129 -11.24 -3.81 -10.26
N THR A 130 -10.12 -4.18 -10.87
CA THR A 130 -8.83 -3.53 -10.67
C THR A 130 -8.70 -2.24 -11.45
N THR A 131 -7.76 -1.37 -11.06
CA THR A 131 -7.42 -0.16 -11.84
C THR A 131 -6.87 -0.53 -13.21
N SER A 132 -6.11 -1.63 -13.31
CA SER A 132 -5.61 -2.13 -14.60
C SER A 132 -6.76 -2.56 -15.52
N ALA A 133 -7.73 -3.34 -15.01
CA ALA A 133 -8.90 -3.75 -15.78
C ALA A 133 -9.73 -2.54 -16.26
N LEU A 134 -9.87 -1.52 -15.41
CA LEU A 134 -10.54 -0.28 -15.78
C LEU A 134 -9.76 0.45 -16.89
N ALA A 135 -8.43 0.59 -16.77
CA ALA A 135 -7.59 1.20 -17.79
C ALA A 135 -7.70 0.44 -19.11
N ASP A 136 -7.62 -0.88 -19.09
CA ASP A 136 -7.76 -1.73 -20.27
C ASP A 136 -9.12 -1.57 -20.97
N SER A 137 -10.18 -1.28 -20.22
CA SER A 137 -11.52 -1.04 -20.80
C SER A 137 -11.61 0.24 -21.62
N TYR A 138 -10.75 1.23 -21.34
CA TYR A 138 -10.67 2.50 -22.08
C TYR A 138 -9.65 2.48 -23.23
N MET A 139 -8.73 1.51 -23.25
CA MET A 139 -7.71 1.42 -24.30
C MET A 139 -8.31 0.93 -25.61
N SER A 140 -7.97 1.60 -26.73
CA SER A 140 -8.28 1.09 -28.05
C SER A 140 -7.51 -0.20 -28.36
N GLN A 141 -8.02 -1.00 -29.31
CA GLN A 141 -7.32 -2.21 -29.73
C GLN A 141 -5.94 -1.88 -30.31
N GLU A 142 -5.80 -0.79 -31.07
CA GLU A 142 -4.52 -0.32 -31.60
C GLU A 142 -3.50 -0.04 -30.48
N THR A 143 -3.93 0.60 -29.38
CA THR A 143 -3.06 0.83 -28.21
C THR A 143 -2.61 -0.50 -27.58
N LYS A 144 -3.52 -1.45 -27.41
CA LYS A 144 -3.20 -2.78 -26.87
C LYS A 144 -2.23 -3.54 -27.76
N ASP A 145 -2.43 -3.49 -29.07
CA ASP A 145 -1.54 -4.13 -30.04
C ASP A 145 -0.13 -3.50 -30.03
N CYS A 146 -0.04 -2.18 -29.91
CA CYS A 146 1.24 -1.48 -29.75
C CYS A 146 1.98 -1.89 -28.47
N ILE A 147 1.26 -2.02 -27.35
CA ILE A 147 1.84 -2.48 -26.07
C ILE A 147 2.33 -3.93 -26.22
N ALA A 148 1.51 -4.81 -26.77
CA ALA A 148 1.83 -6.22 -26.96
C ALA A 148 3.06 -6.43 -27.86
N ASN A 149 3.24 -5.55 -28.85
CA ASN A 149 4.38 -5.56 -29.77
C ASN A 149 5.61 -4.77 -29.23
N GLY A 150 5.57 -4.24 -28.02
CA GLY A 150 6.69 -3.53 -27.41
C GLY A 150 7.00 -2.16 -28.03
N VAL A 151 6.05 -1.55 -28.74
CA VAL A 151 6.22 -0.21 -29.34
C VAL A 151 6.37 0.85 -28.26
N PHE A 152 5.60 0.73 -27.19
CA PHE A 152 5.69 1.54 -25.97
C PHE A 152 5.07 0.80 -24.79
N THR A 153 5.36 1.30 -23.58
CA THR A 153 4.69 0.88 -22.35
C THR A 153 3.88 2.04 -21.80
N VAL A 154 2.67 1.77 -21.33
CA VAL A 154 1.84 2.78 -20.66
C VAL A 154 1.57 2.38 -19.22
N GLY A 155 1.64 3.40 -18.37
CA GLY A 155 0.90 3.42 -17.15
C GLY A 155 1.32 2.49 -16.03
N ASN A 156 2.55 2.52 -15.59
CA ASN A 156 2.92 1.86 -14.32
C ASN A 156 1.94 2.20 -13.17
N TYR A 157 1.33 3.37 -13.19
CA TYR A 157 0.34 3.82 -12.21
C TYR A 157 -0.98 3.04 -12.22
N PHE A 158 -1.32 2.38 -13.32
CA PHE A 158 -2.50 1.51 -13.37
C PHE A 158 -2.24 0.17 -12.66
N TYR A 159 -1.00 -0.29 -12.66
CA TYR A 159 -0.58 -1.58 -12.14
C TYR A 159 -0.04 -1.52 -10.71
N GLY A 160 0.50 -0.39 -10.28
CA GLY A 160 1.16 -0.26 -8.97
C GLY A 160 0.71 0.93 -8.12
N GLY A 161 -0.21 1.75 -8.62
CA GLY A 161 -0.64 2.97 -7.95
C GLY A 161 0.41 4.09 -7.97
N VAL A 162 0.01 5.28 -7.50
CA VAL A 162 0.87 6.46 -7.45
C VAL A 162 1.60 6.50 -6.11
N GLY A 163 2.94 6.38 -6.15
CA GLY A 163 3.80 6.41 -4.95
C GLY A 163 4.70 7.65 -4.82
N HIS A 164 4.81 8.47 -5.88
CA HIS A 164 5.69 9.65 -5.89
C HIS A 164 4.98 10.88 -5.33
N VAL A 165 4.79 10.90 -4.02
CA VAL A 165 4.17 12.02 -3.30
C VAL A 165 5.13 12.57 -2.25
N CYS A 166 5.13 13.88 -2.04
CA CYS A 166 5.82 14.51 -0.93
C CYS A 166 4.90 14.59 0.28
N VAL A 167 5.34 14.02 1.39
CA VAL A 167 4.65 14.12 2.67
C VAL A 167 5.01 15.46 3.33
N ASP A 168 4.01 16.16 3.89
CA ASP A 168 4.24 17.34 4.70
C ASP A 168 4.77 16.95 6.09
N TYR A 169 6.04 16.57 6.14
CA TYR A 169 6.72 16.20 7.39
C TYR A 169 6.72 17.36 8.39
N GLY A 170 6.83 18.61 7.93
CA GLY A 170 6.80 19.78 8.80
C GLY A 170 5.51 19.85 9.61
N LYS A 171 4.38 19.69 8.95
CA LYS A 171 3.07 19.67 9.59
C LYS A 171 2.92 18.47 10.55
N VAL A 172 3.26 17.27 10.09
CA VAL A 172 3.13 16.04 10.91
C VAL A 172 4.01 16.12 12.15
N LEU A 173 5.25 16.59 12.04
CA LEU A 173 6.16 16.71 13.18
C LEU A 173 5.77 17.83 14.15
N THR A 174 5.06 18.87 13.67
CA THR A 174 4.66 20.01 14.50
C THR A 174 3.37 19.75 15.27
N ILE A 175 2.32 19.22 14.62
CA ILE A 175 0.98 19.07 15.22
C ILE A 175 0.53 17.62 15.36
N GLY A 176 1.25 16.70 14.76
CA GLY A 176 0.89 15.27 14.74
C GLY A 176 -0.41 14.96 14.01
N PHE A 177 -0.76 13.68 13.91
CA PHE A 177 -2.03 13.27 13.33
C PHE A 177 -3.23 13.76 14.16
N THR A 178 -3.09 13.83 15.48
CA THR A 178 -4.14 14.36 16.37
C THR A 178 -4.46 15.83 16.04
N GLY A 179 -3.45 16.67 15.82
CA GLY A 179 -3.65 18.06 15.42
C GLY A 179 -4.28 18.17 14.02
N ILE A 180 -3.94 17.27 13.10
CA ILE A 180 -4.58 17.21 11.78
C ILE A 180 -6.06 16.85 11.91
N ILE A 181 -6.39 15.82 12.70
CA ILE A 181 -7.79 15.42 12.97
C ILE A 181 -8.58 16.61 13.52
N LYS A 182 -8.03 17.36 14.49
CA LYS A 182 -8.67 18.57 15.03
C LYS A 182 -9.00 19.58 13.94
N GLN A 183 -8.03 19.89 13.06
CA GLN A 183 -8.26 20.79 11.93
C GLN A 183 -9.36 20.29 10.97
N VAL A 184 -9.40 18.99 10.73
CA VAL A 184 -10.43 18.35 9.89
C VAL A 184 -11.81 18.50 10.52
N ILE A 185 -11.96 18.24 11.81
CA ILE A 185 -13.24 18.40 12.55
C ILE A 185 -13.69 19.85 12.50
N GLU A 186 -12.79 20.80 12.81
CA GLU A 186 -13.10 22.24 12.74
C GLU A 186 -13.53 22.71 11.32
N ALA A 187 -13.00 22.07 10.28
CA ALA A 187 -13.40 22.35 8.89
C ALA A 187 -14.76 21.70 8.58
N MET A 188 -15.02 20.49 9.09
CA MET A 188 -16.28 19.78 8.92
C MET A 188 -17.46 20.49 9.59
N ASP A 189 -17.24 21.06 10.78
CA ASP A 189 -18.24 21.83 11.54
C ASP A 189 -18.68 23.12 10.81
N LYS A 190 -17.86 23.63 9.89
CA LYS A 190 -18.14 24.81 9.09
C LYS A 190 -18.84 24.50 7.76
N LEU A 191 -19.14 23.24 7.49
CA LEU A 191 -19.82 22.86 6.24
C LEU A 191 -21.23 23.43 6.18
N ASN A 192 -21.56 24.04 5.05
CA ASN A 192 -22.92 24.49 4.77
C ASN A 192 -23.76 23.31 4.24
N THR A 193 -24.79 22.92 4.96
CA THR A 193 -25.71 21.84 4.59
C THR A 193 -26.50 22.11 3.30
N SER A 194 -26.59 23.37 2.88
CA SER A 194 -27.23 23.77 1.61
C SER A 194 -26.27 23.73 0.41
N ASP A 195 -24.99 23.41 0.61
CA ASP A 195 -24.00 23.25 -0.47
C ASP A 195 -24.35 21.99 -1.28
N PRO A 196 -24.49 22.05 -2.62
CA PRO A 196 -24.71 20.87 -3.45
C PRO A 196 -23.66 19.77 -3.28
N GLU A 197 -22.42 20.14 -2.91
CA GLU A 197 -21.33 19.20 -2.64
C GLU A 197 -21.20 18.80 -1.15
N TYR A 198 -22.14 19.18 -0.29
CA TYR A 198 -22.08 18.92 1.15
C TYR A 198 -21.74 17.46 1.48
N ILE A 199 -22.48 16.52 0.91
CA ILE A 199 -22.26 15.07 1.18
C ILE A 199 -20.87 14.63 0.74
N LYS A 200 -20.40 15.10 -0.41
CA LYS A 200 -19.05 14.77 -0.92
C LYS A 200 -17.96 15.31 0.01
N LYS A 201 -18.08 16.57 0.44
CA LYS A 201 -17.16 17.22 1.37
C LYS A 201 -17.18 16.55 2.74
N LYS A 202 -18.36 16.25 3.27
CA LYS A 202 -18.54 15.53 4.53
C LYS A 202 -17.85 14.15 4.48
N ASN A 203 -18.13 13.34 3.45
CA ASN A 203 -17.48 12.04 3.27
C ASN A 203 -15.95 12.15 3.20
N PHE A 204 -15.43 13.20 2.57
CA PHE A 204 -13.99 13.45 2.51
C PHE A 204 -13.40 13.69 3.91
N TYR A 205 -14.02 14.56 4.70
CA TYR A 205 -13.54 14.84 6.07
C TYR A 205 -13.68 13.62 6.99
N GLU A 206 -14.79 12.91 6.92
CA GLU A 206 -14.96 11.65 7.68
C GLU A 206 -13.91 10.61 7.30
N ALA A 207 -13.61 10.46 6.02
CA ALA A 207 -12.57 9.58 5.53
C ALA A 207 -11.17 9.95 6.07
N LEU A 208 -10.85 11.24 6.17
CA LEU A 208 -9.61 11.71 6.78
C LEU A 208 -9.54 11.37 8.27
N VAL A 209 -10.62 11.60 9.03
CA VAL A 209 -10.68 11.25 10.47
C VAL A 209 -10.45 9.75 10.65
N ILE A 210 -11.14 8.90 9.89
CA ILE A 210 -10.99 7.45 9.94
C ILE A 210 -9.53 7.05 9.68
N THR A 211 -8.95 7.57 8.59
CA THR A 211 -7.59 7.19 8.16
C THR A 211 -6.53 7.61 9.18
N TYR A 212 -6.58 8.86 9.67
CA TYR A 212 -5.59 9.33 10.65
C TYR A 212 -5.77 8.67 12.02
N THR A 213 -7.01 8.37 12.42
CA THR A 213 -7.26 7.61 13.66
C THR A 213 -6.68 6.20 13.55
N ALA A 214 -6.85 5.54 12.42
CA ALA A 214 -6.28 4.22 12.18
C ALA A 214 -4.74 4.25 12.20
N ALA A 215 -4.12 5.29 11.64
CA ALA A 215 -2.67 5.47 11.70
C ALA A 215 -2.16 5.68 13.13
N ILE A 216 -2.89 6.44 13.96
CA ILE A 216 -2.59 6.60 15.40
C ILE A 216 -2.71 5.25 16.13
N ASN A 217 -3.79 4.50 15.86
CA ASN A 217 -3.97 3.17 16.46
C ASN A 217 -2.83 2.22 16.07
N PHE A 218 -2.40 2.25 14.81
CA PHE A 218 -1.25 1.46 14.35
C PHE A 218 0.02 1.81 15.13
N ALA A 219 0.31 3.11 15.29
CA ALA A 219 1.45 3.56 16.08
C ALA A 219 1.38 3.14 17.56
N HIS A 220 0.18 3.09 18.14
CA HIS A 220 0.00 2.64 19.54
C HIS A 220 0.12 1.12 19.71
N ARG A 221 0.07 0.35 18.65
CA ARG A 221 0.28 -1.11 18.70
C ARG A 221 1.75 -1.49 18.78
N TYR A 222 2.68 -0.57 18.41
CA TYR A 222 4.12 -0.68 18.60
C TYR A 222 4.53 -0.19 20.00
#